data_1f6cc062ae09865b54c01184207c324a
#
_entry.id   1f6cc062ae09865b54c01184207c324a
#
_cell.length_a   1.000
_cell.length_b   1.000
_cell.length_c   1.000
_cell.angle_alpha   90.00
_cell.angle_beta   90.00
_cell.angle_gamma   90.00
#
_symmetry.space_group_name_H-M   'P 1'
#
loop_
_entity.id
_entity.type
_entity.pdbx_description
1 polymer ?
#
loop_
_entity_poly.entity_id
_entity_poly.type
_entity_poly.pdbx_seq_one_letter_code
_entity_poly.pdbx_strand_id
1 'polypeptide(L)'
;IIYNFSLAPLIINMLLKGNSAAFRRWSMSMPPAKDENCYLNFLATHDGIGLRPLEGILKNDDIKILIKTLKQFGSKFTYRKNKNNKKVIYEANISLYDALAGTVKGRDNYSYHRFYCAHAIMLSFEGLPAFYIHSLFGTKNNLNLYKKTKINRAVNRSTYNYEYVKKMLKRNDTH
;
A
#
# COMPACT_ATOMS: atom_id res chain seq x y z
N ILE A 1 -20.06 -6.18 -4.15
CA ILE A 1 -18.87 -5.42 -3.69
C ILE A 1 -17.79 -5.50 -4.77
N ILE A 2 -17.22 -4.34 -5.12
CA ILE A 2 -16.17 -4.18 -6.12
C ILE A 2 -14.86 -3.81 -5.40
N TYR A 3 -13.86 -4.68 -5.44
CA TYR A 3 -12.55 -4.42 -4.83
C TYR A 3 -11.77 -3.37 -5.62
N ASN A 4 -11.43 -2.26 -5.00
CA ASN A 4 -10.68 -1.16 -5.63
C ASN A 4 -9.16 -1.41 -5.54
N PHE A 5 -8.65 -2.40 -6.27
CA PHE A 5 -7.23 -2.77 -6.25
C PHE A 5 -6.29 -1.71 -6.83
N SER A 6 -6.78 -0.79 -7.65
CA SER A 6 -5.95 0.25 -8.27
C SER A 6 -5.67 1.42 -7.32
N LEU A 7 -6.53 1.65 -6.33
CA LEU A 7 -6.47 2.81 -5.44
C LEU A 7 -5.13 2.89 -4.69
N ALA A 8 -4.77 1.82 -3.99
CA ALA A 8 -3.58 1.76 -3.15
C ALA A 8 -2.27 2.07 -3.91
N PRO A 9 -1.92 1.32 -4.96
CA PRO A 9 -0.64 1.55 -5.63
C PRO A 9 -0.59 2.88 -6.38
N LEU A 10 -1.72 3.43 -6.82
CA LEU A 10 -1.79 4.75 -7.45
C LEU A 10 -1.57 5.87 -6.43
N ILE A 11 -2.18 5.80 -5.24
CA ILE A 11 -1.93 6.76 -4.15
C ILE A 11 -0.46 6.73 -3.75
N ILE A 12 0.11 5.54 -3.55
CA ILE A 12 1.51 5.39 -3.18
C ILE A 12 2.42 5.98 -4.26
N ASN A 13 2.20 5.65 -5.54
CA ASN A 13 2.98 6.22 -6.63
C ASN A 13 2.89 7.75 -6.67
N MET A 14 1.69 8.31 -6.51
CA MET A 14 1.47 9.74 -6.47
C MET A 14 2.26 10.42 -5.36
N LEU A 15 2.18 9.89 -4.13
CA LEU A 15 2.84 10.46 -2.95
C LEU A 15 4.38 10.32 -3.02
N LEU A 16 4.89 9.18 -3.52
CA LEU A 16 6.34 8.97 -3.67
C LEU A 16 6.93 9.82 -4.79
N LYS A 17 6.21 10.01 -5.88
CA LYS A 17 6.67 10.77 -7.05
C LYS A 17 6.41 12.27 -6.95
N GLY A 18 5.47 12.70 -6.10
CA GLY A 18 5.00 14.08 -6.03
C GLY A 18 4.23 14.52 -7.28
N ASN A 19 3.55 13.59 -7.96
CA ASN A 19 2.80 13.87 -9.20
C ASN A 19 1.47 13.12 -9.23
N SER A 20 0.38 13.88 -9.21
CA SER A 20 -0.99 13.35 -9.16
C SER A 20 -1.62 13.08 -10.54
N ALA A 21 -0.95 13.39 -11.65
CA ALA A 21 -1.59 13.38 -12.98
C ALA A 21 -2.20 12.02 -13.35
N ALA A 22 -1.50 10.90 -13.11
CA ALA A 22 -2.01 9.57 -13.41
C ALA A 22 -3.15 9.17 -12.46
N PHE A 23 -3.00 9.45 -11.16
CA PHE A 23 -4.03 9.22 -10.16
C PHE A 23 -5.32 9.98 -10.51
N ARG A 24 -5.21 11.27 -10.83
CA ARG A 24 -6.34 12.12 -11.21
C ARG A 24 -7.06 11.61 -12.45
N ARG A 25 -6.33 11.29 -13.53
CA ARG A 25 -6.95 10.71 -14.74
C ARG A 25 -7.73 9.43 -14.45
N TRP A 26 -7.12 8.55 -13.67
CA TRP A 26 -7.76 7.31 -13.29
C TRP A 26 -9.00 7.54 -12.41
N SER A 27 -8.93 8.39 -11.39
CA SER A 27 -10.05 8.67 -10.50
C SER A 27 -11.24 9.32 -11.25
N MET A 28 -10.97 10.21 -12.21
CA MET A 28 -12.01 10.82 -13.05
C MET A 28 -12.62 9.82 -14.07
N SER A 29 -11.94 8.73 -14.38
CA SER A 29 -12.44 7.69 -15.28
C SER A 29 -13.16 6.55 -14.55
N MET A 30 -13.16 6.54 -13.23
CA MET A 30 -13.89 5.54 -12.48
C MET A 30 -15.40 5.73 -12.67
N PRO A 31 -16.11 4.67 -13.09
CA PRO A 31 -17.57 4.74 -13.12
C PRO A 31 -18.12 4.79 -11.69
N PRO A 32 -19.27 5.44 -11.46
CA PRO A 32 -19.97 5.31 -10.19
C PRO A 32 -20.38 3.86 -9.97
N ALA A 33 -20.47 3.43 -8.72
CA ALA A 33 -21.02 2.13 -8.41
C ALA A 33 -22.49 2.10 -8.88
N LYS A 34 -22.86 1.07 -9.69
CA LYS A 34 -24.23 0.88 -10.11
C LYS A 34 -25.06 0.30 -8.96
N ASP A 35 -26.38 0.30 -9.15
CA ASP A 35 -27.36 -0.18 -8.17
C ASP A 35 -26.91 -1.48 -7.50
N GLU A 36 -27.07 -1.54 -6.18
CA GLU A 36 -26.69 -2.66 -5.31
C GLU A 36 -25.19 -2.98 -5.24
N ASN A 37 -24.33 -2.22 -5.92
CA ASN A 37 -22.87 -2.38 -5.85
C ASN A 37 -22.23 -1.29 -5.01
N CYS A 38 -21.09 -1.63 -4.39
CA CYS A 38 -20.30 -0.71 -3.59
C CYS A 38 -18.82 -1.00 -3.79
N TYR A 39 -18.02 0.05 -3.89
CA TYR A 39 -16.57 -0.10 -3.90
C TYR A 39 -16.05 -0.45 -2.50
N LEU A 40 -15.10 -1.36 -2.42
CA LEU A 40 -14.31 -1.62 -1.22
C LEU A 40 -12.95 -0.97 -1.40
N ASN A 41 -12.71 0.12 -0.68
CA ASN A 41 -11.48 0.91 -0.77
C ASN A 41 -10.50 0.51 0.33
N PHE A 42 -9.27 0.21 -0.04
CA PHE A 42 -8.22 -0.18 0.91
C PHE A 42 -6.83 0.21 0.39
N LEU A 43 -5.88 0.40 1.29
CA LEU A 43 -4.50 0.81 0.97
C LEU A 43 -3.49 -0.32 1.07
N ALA A 44 -3.78 -1.34 1.84
CA ALA A 44 -2.97 -2.55 1.97
C ALA A 44 -3.82 -3.71 2.46
N THR A 45 -3.31 -4.91 2.26
CA THR A 45 -3.90 -6.15 2.77
C THR A 45 -2.83 -6.99 3.47
N HIS A 46 -3.25 -8.12 4.04
CA HIS A 46 -2.33 -9.12 4.60
C HIS A 46 -1.35 -9.69 3.55
N ASP A 47 -1.67 -9.60 2.28
CA ASP A 47 -0.79 -10.02 1.17
C ASP A 47 0.25 -8.96 0.81
N GLY A 48 -0.05 -7.68 1.08
CA GLY A 48 0.75 -6.53 0.69
C GLY A 48 -0.02 -5.59 -0.23
N ILE A 49 0.68 -5.00 -1.18
CA ILE A 49 0.16 -4.02 -2.13
C ILE A 49 0.26 -4.62 -3.54
N GLY A 50 -0.88 -4.83 -4.20
CA GLY A 50 -0.93 -5.34 -5.57
C GLY A 50 -0.38 -4.30 -6.55
N LEU A 51 0.53 -4.70 -7.44
CA LEU A 51 1.12 -3.80 -8.44
C LEU A 51 0.57 -4.02 -9.85
N ARG A 52 -0.04 -5.18 -10.10
CA ARG A 52 -0.63 -5.49 -11.41
C ARG A 52 -1.70 -4.50 -11.87
N PRO A 53 -2.55 -3.94 -10.99
CA PRO A 53 -3.55 -2.94 -11.40
C PRO A 53 -2.97 -1.65 -11.97
N LEU A 54 -1.65 -1.44 -11.89
CA LEU A 54 -0.98 -0.29 -12.50
C LEU A 54 -0.74 -0.48 -14.00
N GLU A 55 -0.79 -1.73 -14.51
CA GLU A 55 -0.60 -2.03 -15.92
C GLU A 55 -1.71 -1.34 -16.75
N GLY A 56 -1.32 -0.60 -17.78
CA GLY A 56 -2.23 0.20 -18.61
C GLY A 56 -2.61 1.57 -18.01
N ILE A 57 -2.37 1.82 -16.72
CA ILE A 57 -2.64 3.12 -16.06
C ILE A 57 -1.35 3.95 -15.97
N LEU A 58 -0.25 3.32 -15.55
CA LEU A 58 1.06 3.95 -15.47
C LEU A 58 1.95 3.53 -16.64
N LYS A 59 2.89 4.40 -17.01
CA LYS A 59 3.98 4.05 -17.93
C LYS A 59 4.89 3.02 -17.26
N ASN A 60 5.47 2.13 -18.05
CA ASN A 60 6.38 1.09 -17.55
C ASN A 60 7.56 1.66 -16.73
N ASP A 61 8.08 2.81 -17.10
CA ASP A 61 9.18 3.44 -16.37
C ASP A 61 8.75 3.97 -15.00
N ASP A 62 7.53 4.46 -14.87
CA ASP A 62 6.97 4.86 -13.58
C ASP A 62 6.80 3.65 -12.66
N ILE A 63 6.35 2.51 -13.20
CA ILE A 63 6.25 1.25 -12.45
C ILE A 63 7.65 0.78 -12.00
N LYS A 64 8.68 0.85 -12.85
CA LYS A 64 10.06 0.52 -12.49
C LYS A 64 10.60 1.40 -11.38
N ILE A 65 10.35 2.73 -11.46
CA ILE A 65 10.75 3.70 -10.42
C ILE A 65 10.07 3.36 -9.10
N LEU A 66 8.76 3.11 -9.11
CA LEU A 66 7.99 2.71 -7.93
C LEU A 66 8.57 1.44 -7.30
N ILE A 67 8.81 0.38 -8.08
CA ILE A 67 9.40 -0.87 -7.60
C ILE A 67 10.78 -0.64 -6.98
N LYS A 68 11.64 0.15 -7.63
CA LYS A 68 12.97 0.50 -7.12
C LYS A 68 12.87 1.22 -5.77
N THR A 69 11.96 2.19 -5.66
CA THR A 69 11.74 2.95 -4.42
C THR A 69 11.22 2.06 -3.30
N LEU A 70 10.21 1.23 -3.55
CA LEU A 70 9.69 0.30 -2.55
C LEU A 70 10.75 -0.72 -2.09
N LYS A 71 11.62 -1.18 -3.01
CA LYS A 71 12.76 -2.05 -2.67
C LYS A 71 13.71 -1.37 -1.70
N GLN A 72 14.04 -0.10 -1.91
CA GLN A 72 14.87 0.71 -1.01
C GLN A 72 14.23 0.87 0.38
N PHE A 73 12.90 0.88 0.46
CA PHE A 73 12.15 0.96 1.71
C PHE A 73 11.92 -0.41 2.38
N GLY A 74 12.51 -1.48 1.84
CA GLY A 74 12.53 -2.81 2.46
C GLY A 74 11.49 -3.79 1.93
N SER A 75 10.78 -3.45 0.86
CA SER A 75 9.83 -4.36 0.23
C SER A 75 10.50 -5.66 -0.22
N LYS A 76 9.78 -6.76 -0.04
CA LYS A 76 9.97 -8.01 -0.79
C LYS A 76 8.91 -8.07 -1.88
N PHE A 77 9.10 -8.95 -2.86
CA PHE A 77 8.20 -9.00 -4.01
C PHE A 77 7.77 -10.43 -4.29
N THR A 78 6.48 -10.60 -4.48
CA THR A 78 5.89 -11.83 -4.99
C THR A 78 5.77 -11.74 -6.51
N TYR A 79 6.11 -12.83 -7.20
CA TYR A 79 6.13 -12.90 -8.65
C TYR A 79 5.08 -13.88 -9.15
N ARG A 80 4.52 -13.60 -10.33
CA ARG A 80 3.69 -14.53 -11.09
C ARG A 80 4.15 -14.60 -12.55
N LYS A 81 3.80 -15.67 -13.23
CA LYS A 81 3.99 -15.78 -14.67
C LYS A 81 2.87 -15.02 -15.38
N ASN A 82 3.23 -14.22 -16.39
CA ASN A 82 2.28 -13.57 -17.28
C ASN A 82 1.85 -14.53 -18.41
N LYS A 83 1.00 -14.06 -19.34
CA LYS A 83 0.52 -14.83 -20.48
C LYS A 83 1.66 -15.37 -21.37
N ASN A 84 2.81 -14.69 -21.40
CA ASN A 84 4.00 -15.07 -22.17
C ASN A 84 4.98 -15.91 -21.32
N ASN A 85 4.53 -16.53 -20.23
CA ASN A 85 5.34 -17.34 -19.29
C ASN A 85 6.52 -16.57 -18.65
N LYS A 86 6.57 -15.25 -18.78
CA LYS A 86 7.61 -14.41 -18.14
C LYS A 86 7.24 -14.12 -16.69
N LYS A 87 8.23 -14.21 -15.81
CA LYS A 87 8.12 -13.87 -14.39
C LYS A 87 8.00 -12.36 -14.22
N VAL A 88 6.86 -11.88 -13.73
CA VAL A 88 6.58 -10.47 -13.47
C VAL A 88 6.23 -10.25 -12.01
N ILE A 89 6.54 -9.06 -11.48
CA ILE A 89 6.17 -8.70 -10.12
C ILE A 89 4.65 -8.58 -10.04
N TYR A 90 4.07 -9.21 -9.04
CA TYR A 90 2.65 -9.24 -8.77
C TYR A 90 2.26 -8.38 -7.56
N GLU A 91 3.02 -8.50 -6.47
CA GLU A 91 2.80 -7.82 -5.19
C GLU A 91 4.09 -7.23 -4.64
N ALA A 92 3.97 -6.07 -3.99
CA ALA A 92 4.96 -5.53 -3.08
C ALA A 92 4.58 -5.93 -1.65
N ASN A 93 5.38 -6.79 -1.03
CA ASN A 93 5.20 -7.23 0.34
C ASN A 93 5.95 -6.25 1.26
N ILE A 94 5.23 -5.25 1.73
CA ILE A 94 5.72 -4.13 2.52
C ILE A 94 4.55 -3.62 3.38
N SER A 95 4.85 -3.10 4.57
CA SER A 95 3.84 -2.37 5.35
C SER A 95 3.50 -1.04 4.67
N LEU A 96 2.26 -0.58 4.80
CA LEU A 96 1.86 0.71 4.23
C LEU A 96 2.69 1.87 4.78
N TYR A 97 3.00 1.83 6.08
CA TYR A 97 3.80 2.87 6.73
C TYR A 97 5.20 2.99 6.12
N ASP A 98 5.88 1.86 5.92
CA ASP A 98 7.20 1.86 5.28
C ASP A 98 7.14 2.09 3.77
N ALA A 99 6.05 1.72 3.09
CA ALA A 99 5.85 2.07 1.69
C ALA A 99 5.82 3.59 1.46
N LEU A 100 5.43 4.36 2.48
CA LEU A 100 5.34 5.81 2.45
C LEU A 100 6.49 6.51 3.22
N ALA A 101 7.59 5.79 3.49
CA ALA A 101 8.70 6.26 4.32
C ALA A 101 9.58 7.35 3.67
N GLY A 102 9.27 7.78 2.46
CA GLY A 102 10.04 8.80 1.76
C GLY A 102 9.44 9.12 0.40
N THR A 103 10.28 9.51 -0.53
CA THR A 103 9.95 9.78 -1.93
C THR A 103 10.89 9.00 -2.86
N VAL A 104 10.77 9.20 -4.17
CA VAL A 104 11.72 8.66 -5.16
C VAL A 104 13.16 9.15 -4.92
N LYS A 105 13.36 10.21 -4.12
CA LYS A 105 14.66 10.72 -3.72
C LYS A 105 15.25 10.00 -2.49
N GLY A 106 14.45 9.18 -1.79
CA GLY A 106 14.87 8.47 -0.59
C GLY A 106 13.93 8.71 0.60
N ARG A 107 14.35 8.21 1.78
CA ARG A 107 13.63 8.40 3.06
C ARG A 107 13.74 9.85 3.53
N ASP A 108 12.69 10.30 4.23
CA ASP A 108 12.62 11.63 4.86
C ASP A 108 11.76 11.59 6.15
N ASN A 109 11.51 12.74 6.75
CA ASN A 109 10.77 12.87 8.01
C ASN A 109 9.25 13.04 7.82
N TYR A 110 8.73 12.91 6.60
CA TYR A 110 7.31 13.13 6.29
C TYR A 110 6.52 11.82 6.11
N SER A 111 7.03 10.68 6.57
CA SER A 111 6.35 9.38 6.45
C SER A 111 4.96 9.39 7.09
N TYR A 112 4.84 9.96 8.30
CA TYR A 112 3.56 10.08 9.01
C TYR A 112 2.55 10.92 8.21
N HIS A 113 2.97 12.06 7.68
CA HIS A 113 2.10 12.95 6.91
C HIS A 113 1.60 12.28 5.62
N ARG A 114 2.47 11.54 4.91
CA ARG A 114 2.05 10.77 3.72
C ARG A 114 1.12 9.62 4.09
N PHE A 115 1.40 8.95 5.20
CA PHE A 115 0.55 7.86 5.69
C PHE A 115 -0.86 8.36 6.04
N TYR A 116 -0.96 9.49 6.75
CA TYR A 116 -2.23 10.13 7.06
C TYR A 116 -2.95 10.63 5.80
N CYS A 117 -2.23 11.30 4.90
CA CYS A 117 -2.77 11.78 3.63
C CYS A 117 -3.32 10.64 2.77
N ALA A 118 -2.64 9.50 2.70
CA ALA A 118 -3.12 8.34 1.96
C ALA A 118 -4.46 7.83 2.49
N HIS A 119 -4.62 7.76 3.81
CA HIS A 119 -5.89 7.37 4.43
C HIS A 119 -6.99 8.41 4.20
N ALA A 120 -6.69 9.69 4.32
CA ALA A 120 -7.65 10.77 4.03
C ALA A 120 -8.16 10.69 2.59
N ILE A 121 -7.27 10.44 1.63
CA ILE A 121 -7.66 10.23 0.22
C ILE A 121 -8.55 8.99 0.10
N MET A 122 -8.18 7.86 0.69
CA MET A 122 -9.00 6.64 0.65
C MET A 122 -10.40 6.88 1.19
N LEU A 123 -10.52 7.60 2.30
CA LEU A 123 -11.80 7.93 2.94
C LEU A 123 -12.66 8.90 2.13
N SER A 124 -12.06 9.67 1.20
CA SER A 124 -12.81 10.58 0.32
C SER A 124 -13.41 9.92 -0.91
N PHE A 125 -13.08 8.65 -1.17
CA PHE A 125 -13.65 7.91 -2.29
C PHE A 125 -15.00 7.30 -1.93
N GLU A 126 -15.91 7.27 -2.91
CA GLU A 126 -17.19 6.56 -2.81
C GLU A 126 -16.95 5.10 -2.45
N GLY A 127 -17.68 4.58 -1.47
CA GLY A 127 -17.65 3.18 -1.08
C GLY A 127 -17.33 2.94 0.39
N LEU A 128 -17.03 1.70 0.71
CA LEU A 128 -16.69 1.24 2.06
C LEU A 128 -15.17 1.28 2.26
N PRO A 129 -14.65 2.06 3.21
CA PRO A 129 -13.24 2.01 3.56
C PRO A 129 -12.93 0.76 4.39
N ALA A 130 -11.89 0.02 4.00
CA ALA A 130 -11.40 -1.15 4.72
C ALA A 130 -9.97 -0.92 5.21
N PHE A 131 -9.77 -1.03 6.51
CA PHE A 131 -8.47 -0.88 7.14
C PHE A 131 -7.88 -2.24 7.47
N TYR A 132 -6.74 -2.54 6.88
CA TYR A 132 -5.91 -3.63 7.36
C TYR A 132 -5.35 -3.25 8.74
N ILE A 133 -5.38 -4.15 9.71
CA ILE A 133 -5.01 -3.85 11.11
C ILE A 133 -3.61 -3.21 11.23
N HIS A 134 -2.65 -3.65 10.44
CA HIS A 134 -1.30 -3.08 10.44
C HIS A 134 -1.24 -1.69 9.76
N SER A 135 -2.17 -1.39 8.86
CA SER A 135 -2.33 -0.03 8.34
C SER A 135 -3.00 0.89 9.36
N LEU A 136 -3.94 0.37 10.16
CA LEU A 136 -4.56 1.15 11.24
C LEU A 136 -3.54 1.58 12.30
N PHE A 137 -2.62 0.69 12.68
CA PHE A 137 -1.59 0.96 13.70
C PHE A 137 -0.27 1.52 13.17
N GLY A 138 -0.16 1.85 11.90
CA GLY A 138 1.09 2.34 11.33
C GLY A 138 2.27 1.38 11.49
N THR A 139 2.00 0.06 11.47
CA THR A 139 3.01 -0.97 11.71
C THR A 139 4.12 -0.90 10.67
N LYS A 140 5.37 -0.94 11.12
CA LYS A 140 6.55 -1.03 10.26
C LYS A 140 6.80 -2.45 9.76
N ASN A 141 7.68 -2.60 8.78
CA ASN A 141 8.12 -3.88 8.25
C ASN A 141 8.71 -4.79 9.32
N ASN A 142 8.28 -6.04 9.37
CA ASN A 142 8.88 -7.07 10.23
C ASN A 142 9.96 -7.84 9.48
N LEU A 143 11.11 -7.23 9.29
CA LEU A 143 12.24 -7.86 8.61
C LEU A 143 12.84 -9.03 9.41
N ASN A 144 12.68 -9.04 10.73
CA ASN A 144 13.14 -10.17 11.57
C ASN A 144 12.29 -11.41 11.32
N LEU A 145 10.97 -11.28 11.23
CA LEU A 145 10.10 -12.39 10.89
C LEU A 145 10.40 -12.91 9.47
N TYR A 146 10.63 -12.01 8.50
CA TYR A 146 11.06 -12.40 7.16
C TYR A 146 12.39 -13.16 7.18
N LYS A 147 13.40 -12.72 7.94
CA LYS A 147 14.69 -13.40 8.06
C LYS A 147 14.54 -14.82 8.60
N LYS A 148 13.65 -15.03 9.56
CA LYS A 148 13.36 -16.35 10.15
C LYS A 148 12.60 -17.27 9.21
N THR A 149 11.56 -16.77 8.54
CA THR A 149 10.62 -17.61 7.79
C THR A 149 10.95 -17.70 6.30
N LYS A 150 11.70 -16.73 5.75
CA LYS A 150 11.93 -16.54 4.31
C LYS A 150 10.65 -16.34 3.48
N ILE A 151 9.52 -16.08 4.14
CA ILE A 151 8.23 -15.83 3.50
C ILE A 151 8.09 -14.33 3.25
N ASN A 152 7.93 -13.90 1.99
CA ASN A 152 7.86 -12.50 1.63
C ASN A 152 6.74 -11.75 2.37
N ARG A 153 5.56 -12.35 2.48
CA ARG A 153 4.39 -11.78 3.17
C ARG A 153 4.59 -11.58 4.67
N ALA A 154 5.59 -12.25 5.28
CA ALA A 154 5.91 -12.05 6.70
C ALA A 154 6.37 -10.61 7.00
N VAL A 155 6.85 -9.88 5.99
CA VAL A 155 7.26 -8.48 6.13
C VAL A 155 6.13 -7.59 6.67
N ASN A 156 4.90 -7.82 6.23
CA ASN A 156 3.72 -7.03 6.61
C ASN A 156 2.71 -7.79 7.48
N ARG A 157 3.15 -8.84 8.20
CA ARG A 157 2.31 -9.67 9.07
C ARG A 157 2.91 -9.79 10.46
N SER A 158 3.09 -8.65 11.13
CA SER A 158 3.49 -8.65 12.54
C SER A 158 2.38 -9.22 13.44
N THR A 159 2.77 -9.75 14.58
CA THR A 159 1.82 -10.15 15.63
C THR A 159 1.90 -9.15 16.78
N TYR A 160 0.77 -8.82 17.36
CA TYR A 160 0.67 -7.96 18.53
C TYR A 160 0.16 -8.75 19.73
N ASN A 161 0.75 -8.52 20.89
CA ASN A 161 0.17 -8.95 22.15
C ASN A 161 -1.03 -8.03 22.47
N TYR A 162 -2.19 -8.62 22.75
CA TYR A 162 -3.42 -7.87 23.03
C TYR A 162 -3.28 -6.90 24.19
N GLU A 163 -2.72 -7.35 25.33
CA GLU A 163 -2.56 -6.50 26.52
C GLU A 163 -1.61 -5.34 26.27
N TYR A 164 -0.57 -5.55 25.45
CA TYR A 164 0.33 -4.48 25.04
C TYR A 164 -0.42 -3.41 24.23
N VAL A 165 -1.19 -3.82 23.21
CA VAL A 165 -1.97 -2.88 22.38
C VAL A 165 -3.00 -2.13 23.22
N LYS A 166 -3.73 -2.83 24.10
CA LYS A 166 -4.69 -2.22 25.02
C LYS A 166 -4.05 -1.18 25.92
N LYS A 167 -2.84 -1.45 26.42
CA LYS A 167 -2.07 -0.49 27.23
C LYS A 167 -1.66 0.73 26.40
N MET A 168 -1.18 0.52 25.17
CA MET A 168 -0.77 1.61 24.27
C MET A 168 -1.94 2.53 23.91
N LEU A 169 -3.11 1.97 23.59
CA LEU A 169 -4.30 2.76 23.26
C LEU A 169 -4.84 3.61 24.44
N LYS A 170 -4.48 3.26 25.67
CA LYS A 170 -4.86 4.04 26.86
C LYS A 170 -3.88 5.18 27.17
N ARG A 171 -2.73 5.25 26.50
CA ARG A 171 -1.74 6.31 26.72
C ARG A 171 -2.11 7.53 25.90
N ASN A 172 -2.23 8.69 26.55
CA ASN A 172 -2.53 9.97 25.91
C ASN A 172 -1.33 10.60 25.18
N ASP A 173 -0.12 10.00 25.32
CA ASP A 173 1.15 10.50 24.79
C ASP A 173 1.64 9.73 23.55
N THR A 174 0.84 8.82 23.01
CA THR A 174 1.15 8.10 21.78
C THR A 174 0.64 8.87 20.57
N HIS A 175 1.52 9.64 19.96
CA HIS A 175 1.36 10.26 18.64
C HIS A 175 2.05 9.42 17.56
#